data_11c98bf057cf68ecba50ae58b68db6e5
#
_entry.id   11c98bf057cf68ecba50ae58b68db6e5
#
_cell.length_a   1.000
_cell.length_b   1.000
_cell.length_c   1.000
_cell.angle_alpha   90.00
_cell.angle_beta   90.00
_cell.angle_gamma   90.00
#
_symmetry.space_group_name_H-M   'P 1'
#
loop_
_entity.id
_entity.type
_entity.pdbx_description
1 polymer ?
#
loop_
_entity_poly.entity_id
_entity_poly.type
_entity_poly.pdbx_seq_one_letter_code
_entity_poly.pdbx_strand_id
1 'polypeptide(L)'
;MGIAIWLKGMRPQTLPASVAPVVIGAAAAWTSIRQLGVCALTYPAPESCAINRATQTTLESRFWPLAILCALVALFLQIAVNFANDYSDGVRGVDEGRGAASPALPASPASSSSAVPTGTPPAAVVLSGRRDGIAATSIHAPARLVASGVPPKRVLTSAGTAAALACLCGLAIVVITGHWWLLAVGVCCLLAGWCYTGGRHPYGYTGLGELFVFVFFGLVAVLGTQFVLCGTVTATGVLGAVQAGLLSCVLLMVNNLRDVDSDRVHGKRTLAVRLGERRARILAVASYAVAFVPVAVMALSPLVLSALSLVGLPCWWRTSSWVGINASGEQESGSSGGWACALPSPPDTLTWAMAAYGVVCLAIAALTIRALLRRDHARALPLIGLSLLVCAVGYAGLAAI
;
A
#
# COMPACT_ATOMS: atom_id res chain seq x y z
N MET A 1 26.10 -19.40 4.85
CA MET A 1 25.33 -18.14 4.80
C MET A 1 24.09 -18.32 5.65
N GLY A 2 23.90 -17.46 6.66
CA GLY A 2 22.80 -17.63 7.61
C GLY A 2 21.45 -17.20 7.04
N ILE A 3 20.35 -17.78 7.53
CA ILE A 3 18.94 -17.45 7.20
C ILE A 3 18.67 -15.94 7.32
N ALA A 4 19.35 -15.26 8.26
CA ALA A 4 19.18 -13.83 8.51
C ALA A 4 19.45 -12.92 7.28
N ILE A 5 20.36 -13.31 6.37
CA ILE A 5 20.65 -12.51 5.17
C ILE A 5 19.50 -12.62 4.15
N TRP A 6 18.90 -13.79 4.02
CA TRP A 6 17.74 -14.02 3.15
C TRP A 6 16.50 -13.28 3.65
N LEU A 7 16.26 -13.27 4.97
CA LEU A 7 15.18 -12.51 5.58
C LEU A 7 15.34 -10.99 5.33
N LYS A 8 16.56 -10.47 5.39
CA LYS A 8 16.83 -9.08 5.02
C LYS A 8 16.58 -8.81 3.53
N GLY A 9 16.92 -9.75 2.65
CA GLY A 9 16.67 -9.66 1.21
C GLY A 9 15.18 -9.65 0.85
N MET A 10 14.32 -10.30 1.63
CA MET A 10 12.86 -10.23 1.47
C MET A 10 12.29 -8.82 1.74
N ARG A 11 13.08 -7.93 2.36
CA ARG A 11 12.70 -6.55 2.71
C ARG A 11 11.38 -6.49 3.51
N PRO A 12 11.34 -6.98 4.76
CA PRO A 12 10.11 -7.05 5.56
C PRO A 12 9.38 -5.71 5.70
N GLN A 13 10.10 -4.58 5.56
CA GLN A 13 9.51 -3.23 5.59
C GLN A 13 8.57 -2.94 4.40
N THR A 14 8.70 -3.68 3.29
CA THR A 14 7.84 -3.52 2.10
C THR A 14 6.69 -4.54 2.06
N LEU A 15 6.70 -5.59 2.88
CA LEU A 15 5.64 -6.60 2.91
C LEU A 15 4.26 -6.04 3.30
N PRO A 16 4.13 -5.03 4.18
CA PRO A 16 2.83 -4.39 4.42
C PRO A 16 2.15 -3.89 3.15
N ALA A 17 2.94 -3.40 2.17
CA ALA A 17 2.39 -2.92 0.91
C ALA A 17 1.79 -4.03 0.03
N SER A 18 2.16 -5.29 0.22
CA SER A 18 1.54 -6.41 -0.51
C SER A 18 0.33 -7.00 0.21
N VAL A 19 0.37 -7.10 1.54
CA VAL A 19 -0.69 -7.76 2.33
C VAL A 19 -1.87 -6.82 2.61
N ALA A 20 -1.60 -5.55 2.96
CA ALA A 20 -2.64 -4.59 3.31
C ALA A 20 -3.70 -4.40 2.19
N PRO A 21 -3.33 -4.25 0.90
CA PRO A 21 -4.31 -4.18 -0.18
C PRO A 21 -5.22 -5.38 -0.27
N VAL A 22 -4.70 -6.60 -0.05
CA VAL A 22 -5.51 -7.83 -0.05
C VAL A 22 -6.51 -7.81 1.09
N VAL A 23 -6.11 -7.40 2.29
CA VAL A 23 -7.02 -7.29 3.44
C VAL A 23 -8.12 -6.26 3.18
N ILE A 24 -7.79 -5.11 2.58
CA ILE A 24 -8.77 -4.08 2.19
C ILE A 24 -9.76 -4.65 1.16
N GLY A 25 -9.29 -5.34 0.12
CA GLY A 25 -10.15 -5.97 -0.89
C GLY A 25 -11.03 -7.07 -0.30
N ALA A 26 -10.49 -7.88 0.61
CA ALA A 26 -11.24 -8.92 1.32
C ALA A 26 -12.33 -8.33 2.23
N ALA A 27 -12.02 -7.24 2.94
CA ALA A 27 -12.99 -6.54 3.76
C ALA A 27 -14.16 -5.97 2.92
N ALA A 28 -13.84 -5.32 1.80
CA ALA A 28 -14.85 -4.82 0.86
C ALA A 28 -15.72 -5.95 0.29
N ALA A 29 -15.12 -7.11 -0.03
CA ALA A 29 -15.85 -8.29 -0.46
C ALA A 29 -16.76 -8.85 0.62
N TRP A 30 -16.27 -8.97 1.86
CA TRP A 30 -17.04 -9.48 2.99
C TRP A 30 -18.30 -8.64 3.25
N THR A 31 -18.15 -7.31 3.26
CA THR A 31 -19.30 -6.39 3.37
C THR A 31 -20.33 -6.65 2.27
N SER A 32 -19.89 -6.84 1.02
CA SER A 32 -20.79 -7.13 -0.10
C SER A 32 -21.51 -8.47 0.04
N ILE A 33 -20.79 -9.50 0.49
CA ILE A 33 -21.38 -10.85 0.72
C ILE A 33 -22.44 -10.78 1.83
N ARG A 34 -22.18 -10.09 2.93
CA ARG A 34 -23.16 -9.93 4.02
C ARG A 34 -24.41 -9.19 3.56
N GLN A 35 -24.28 -8.17 2.70
CA GLN A 35 -25.42 -7.44 2.17
C GLN A 35 -26.35 -8.29 1.29
N LEU A 36 -25.85 -9.35 0.63
CA LEU A 36 -26.70 -10.31 -0.10
C LEU A 36 -27.69 -11.03 0.82
N GLY A 37 -27.35 -11.25 2.08
CA GLY A 37 -28.20 -11.92 3.07
C GLY A 37 -29.29 -11.04 3.66
N VAL A 38 -29.22 -9.71 3.47
CA VAL A 38 -30.21 -8.77 3.98
C VAL A 38 -31.42 -8.79 3.05
N CYS A 39 -32.35 -9.68 3.34
CA CYS A 39 -33.65 -9.70 2.67
C CYS A 39 -34.59 -8.73 3.39
N ALA A 40 -35.35 -7.94 2.62
CA ALA A 40 -36.44 -7.15 3.19
C ALA A 40 -37.38 -8.08 3.96
N LEU A 41 -37.84 -7.64 5.14
CA LEU A 41 -38.76 -8.39 6.01
C LEU A 41 -40.19 -8.45 5.41
N THR A 42 -40.29 -8.72 4.11
CA THR A 42 -41.56 -8.95 3.42
C THR A 42 -41.92 -10.43 3.50
N TYR A 43 -43.12 -10.71 3.94
CA TYR A 43 -43.65 -12.08 3.96
C TYR A 43 -44.79 -12.21 2.94
N PRO A 44 -44.76 -13.21 2.04
CA PRO A 44 -43.72 -14.24 1.87
C PRO A 44 -42.43 -13.69 1.25
N ALA A 45 -41.28 -14.26 1.64
CA ALA A 45 -40.00 -13.86 1.12
C ALA A 45 -39.93 -14.09 -0.41
N PRO A 46 -39.52 -13.09 -1.21
CA PRO A 46 -39.46 -13.26 -2.66
C PRO A 46 -38.43 -14.35 -3.04
N GLU A 47 -38.65 -15.05 -4.16
CA GLU A 47 -37.71 -16.09 -4.66
C GLU A 47 -36.27 -15.57 -4.78
N SER A 48 -36.10 -14.31 -5.16
CA SER A 48 -34.79 -13.64 -5.18
C SER A 48 -34.02 -13.71 -3.85
N CYS A 49 -34.75 -13.76 -2.71
CA CYS A 49 -34.12 -13.85 -1.39
C CYS A 49 -33.53 -15.25 -1.14
N ALA A 50 -34.17 -16.31 -1.62
CA ALA A 50 -33.64 -17.67 -1.52
C ALA A 50 -32.36 -17.82 -2.38
N ILE A 51 -32.38 -17.27 -3.59
CA ILE A 51 -31.22 -17.26 -4.49
C ILE A 51 -30.06 -16.47 -3.87
N ASN A 52 -30.31 -15.30 -3.29
CA ASN A 52 -29.29 -14.49 -2.63
C ASN A 52 -28.66 -15.22 -1.42
N ARG A 53 -29.44 -15.92 -0.62
CA ARG A 53 -28.92 -16.73 0.50
C ARG A 53 -28.05 -17.89 0.02
N ALA A 54 -28.47 -18.62 -1.01
CA ALA A 54 -27.68 -19.70 -1.58
C ALA A 54 -26.33 -19.19 -2.15
N THR A 55 -26.37 -18.04 -2.81
CA THR A 55 -25.17 -17.36 -3.30
C THR A 55 -24.29 -16.93 -2.13
N GLN A 56 -24.84 -16.31 -1.09
CA GLN A 56 -24.11 -15.90 0.10
C GLN A 56 -23.37 -17.06 0.75
N THR A 57 -24.08 -18.17 1.04
CA THR A 57 -23.47 -19.35 1.69
C THR A 57 -22.35 -19.95 0.85
N THR A 58 -22.49 -19.93 -0.48
CA THR A 58 -21.45 -20.41 -1.40
C THR A 58 -20.22 -19.50 -1.34
N LEU A 59 -20.39 -18.18 -1.35
CA LEU A 59 -19.30 -17.22 -1.26
C LEU A 59 -18.60 -17.28 0.11
N GLU A 60 -19.36 -17.37 1.19
CA GLU A 60 -18.81 -17.49 2.55
C GLU A 60 -17.97 -18.76 2.72
N SER A 61 -18.41 -19.91 2.18
CA SER A 61 -17.65 -21.16 2.27
C SER A 61 -16.29 -21.11 1.57
N ARG A 62 -16.17 -20.32 0.50
CA ARG A 62 -14.93 -20.15 -0.29
C ARG A 62 -14.10 -18.95 0.13
N PHE A 63 -14.62 -18.08 1.00
CA PHE A 63 -14.01 -16.79 1.33
C PHE A 63 -12.59 -16.95 1.88
N TRP A 64 -12.42 -17.70 2.96
CA TRP A 64 -11.13 -17.83 3.62
C TRP A 64 -10.07 -18.52 2.77
N PRO A 65 -10.33 -19.65 2.10
CA PRO A 65 -9.37 -20.25 1.18
C PRO A 65 -8.92 -19.28 0.09
N LEU A 66 -9.84 -18.57 -0.56
CA LEU A 66 -9.51 -17.61 -1.62
C LEU A 66 -8.77 -16.38 -1.08
N ALA A 67 -9.17 -15.84 0.08
CA ALA A 67 -8.48 -14.71 0.71
C ALA A 67 -7.03 -15.05 1.06
N ILE A 68 -6.78 -16.25 1.61
CA ILE A 68 -5.45 -16.75 1.90
C ILE A 68 -4.64 -16.90 0.61
N LEU A 69 -5.21 -17.50 -0.44
CA LEU A 69 -4.52 -17.63 -1.73
C LEU A 69 -4.18 -16.26 -2.34
N CYS A 70 -5.08 -15.27 -2.29
CA CYS A 70 -4.79 -13.91 -2.73
C CYS A 70 -3.63 -13.28 -1.93
N ALA A 71 -3.61 -13.47 -0.60
CA ALA A 71 -2.53 -12.99 0.25
C ALA A 71 -1.19 -13.66 -0.08
N LEU A 72 -1.20 -14.97 -0.34
CA LEU A 72 0.00 -15.71 -0.75
C LEU A 72 0.50 -15.27 -2.12
N VAL A 73 -0.39 -15.04 -3.11
CA VAL A 73 0.00 -14.47 -4.42
C VAL A 73 0.70 -13.13 -4.22
N ALA A 74 0.09 -12.21 -3.48
CA ALA A 74 0.65 -10.89 -3.26
C ALA A 74 2.00 -10.95 -2.50
N LEU A 75 2.10 -11.79 -1.48
CA LEU A 75 3.32 -11.99 -0.69
C LEU A 75 4.45 -12.58 -1.54
N PHE A 76 4.19 -13.66 -2.27
CA PHE A 76 5.22 -14.32 -3.09
C PHE A 76 5.65 -13.45 -4.27
N LEU A 77 4.73 -12.70 -4.91
CA LEU A 77 5.10 -11.73 -5.95
C LEU A 77 5.99 -10.62 -5.37
N GLN A 78 5.67 -10.10 -4.20
CA GLN A 78 6.51 -9.08 -3.53
C GLN A 78 7.91 -9.59 -3.24
N ILE A 79 8.02 -10.84 -2.72
CA ILE A 79 9.32 -11.47 -2.45
C ILE A 79 10.08 -11.69 -3.77
N ALA A 80 9.40 -12.17 -4.82
CA ALA A 80 10.00 -12.38 -6.13
C ALA A 80 10.57 -11.07 -6.71
N VAL A 81 9.80 -9.97 -6.65
CA VAL A 81 10.23 -8.64 -7.10
C VAL A 81 11.40 -8.13 -6.27
N ASN A 82 11.40 -8.31 -4.95
CA ASN A 82 12.50 -7.88 -4.10
C ASN A 82 13.80 -8.60 -4.46
N PHE A 83 13.76 -9.93 -4.69
CA PHE A 83 14.94 -10.68 -5.12
C PHE A 83 15.35 -10.36 -6.56
N ALA A 84 14.39 -10.15 -7.48
CA ALA A 84 14.69 -9.74 -8.86
C ALA A 84 15.38 -8.36 -8.89
N ASN A 85 14.96 -7.44 -8.03
CA ASN A 85 15.60 -6.14 -7.88
C ASN A 85 17.03 -6.27 -7.36
N ASP A 86 17.25 -7.10 -6.32
CA ASP A 86 18.59 -7.35 -5.77
C ASP A 86 19.51 -8.00 -6.80
N TYR A 87 18.99 -8.94 -7.61
CA TYR A 87 19.71 -9.52 -8.72
C TYR A 87 20.09 -8.49 -9.79
N SER A 88 19.09 -7.72 -10.27
CA SER A 88 19.28 -6.78 -11.37
C SER A 88 20.21 -5.62 -11.01
N ASP A 89 20.05 -5.05 -9.81
CA ASP A 89 20.91 -3.97 -9.31
C ASP A 89 22.33 -4.48 -9.03
N GLY A 90 22.46 -5.70 -8.48
CA GLY A 90 23.75 -6.31 -8.20
C GLY A 90 24.55 -6.66 -9.44
N VAL A 91 23.90 -7.21 -10.49
CA VAL A 91 24.59 -7.52 -11.78
C VAL A 91 25.01 -6.25 -12.52
N ARG A 92 24.28 -5.14 -12.36
CA ARG A 92 24.62 -3.84 -12.97
C ARG A 92 25.61 -3.01 -12.17
N GLY A 93 26.07 -3.48 -11.00
CA GLY A 93 27.01 -2.75 -10.15
C GLY A 93 26.41 -1.52 -9.44
N VAL A 94 25.08 -1.33 -9.52
CA VAL A 94 24.40 -0.18 -8.89
C VAL A 94 24.53 -0.18 -7.36
N ASP A 95 24.76 -1.35 -6.77
CA ASP A 95 24.89 -1.56 -5.34
C ASP A 95 26.36 -1.67 -4.86
N GLU A 96 27.35 -1.42 -5.76
CA GLU A 96 28.76 -1.41 -5.37
C GLU A 96 28.99 -0.29 -4.35
N GLY A 97 29.54 -0.64 -3.18
CA GLY A 97 29.74 0.27 -2.04
C GLY A 97 28.64 0.28 -0.99
N ARG A 98 27.47 -0.34 -1.22
CA ARG A 98 26.38 -0.42 -0.21
C ARG A 98 26.56 -1.53 0.84
N GLY A 99 27.51 -2.45 0.66
CA GLY A 99 27.70 -3.63 1.53
C GLY A 99 29.05 -3.72 2.21
N ALA A 100 30.03 -2.93 1.80
CA ALA A 100 31.36 -2.94 2.40
C ALA A 100 31.42 -1.88 3.52
N ALA A 101 31.57 -2.32 4.78
CA ALA A 101 32.31 -1.50 5.72
C ALA A 101 33.63 -1.17 5.02
N SER A 102 33.88 0.10 4.69
CA SER A 102 35.18 0.53 4.12
C SER A 102 36.28 -0.20 4.88
N PRO A 103 37.12 -1.01 4.20
CA PRO A 103 38.34 -1.44 4.85
C PRO A 103 39.07 -0.17 5.18
N ALA A 104 39.37 0.04 6.46
CA ALA A 104 40.28 1.10 6.88
C ALA A 104 41.52 0.97 5.99
N LEU A 105 41.78 1.98 5.15
CA LEU A 105 43.01 2.07 4.41
C LEU A 105 44.15 1.86 5.42
N PRO A 106 45.04 0.87 5.21
CA PRO A 106 46.20 0.75 6.09
C PRO A 106 46.94 2.06 6.05
N ALA A 107 47.17 2.64 7.21
CA ALA A 107 47.98 3.83 7.35
C ALA A 107 49.32 3.54 6.66
N SER A 108 49.64 4.24 5.57
CA SER A 108 50.96 4.21 4.96
C SER A 108 51.99 4.60 6.01
N PRO A 109 53.06 3.80 6.17
CA PRO A 109 54.13 4.20 7.05
C PRO A 109 54.76 5.49 6.53
N ALA A 110 54.87 6.49 7.39
CA ALA A 110 55.58 7.72 7.13
C ALA A 110 57.05 7.43 6.75
N SER A 111 57.36 7.54 5.46
CA SER A 111 58.76 7.61 5.03
C SER A 111 59.24 9.06 5.15
N SER A 112 60.08 9.29 6.14
CA SER A 112 60.95 10.45 6.25
C SER A 112 61.97 10.42 5.10
N SER A 113 61.99 11.45 4.25
CA SER A 113 63.24 11.85 3.57
C SER A 113 63.10 13.27 3.02
N SER A 114 64.01 14.08 3.49
CA SER A 114 64.35 15.45 3.10
C SER A 114 64.76 15.57 1.65
N ALA A 115 64.26 16.59 0.90
CA ALA A 115 65.03 17.42 -0.02
C ALA A 115 64.12 18.47 -0.68
N VAL A 116 64.48 19.76 -0.53
CA VAL A 116 63.98 20.89 -1.35
C VAL A 116 64.76 20.89 -2.65
N PRO A 117 64.19 21.23 -3.82
CA PRO A 117 64.34 22.58 -4.30
C PRO A 117 63.12 23.21 -5.06
N THR A 118 62.95 24.47 -4.81
CA THR A 118 62.54 25.63 -5.64
C THR A 118 61.88 25.36 -7.01
N GLY A 119 60.67 25.88 -7.16
CA GLY A 119 60.01 26.02 -8.48
C GLY A 119 58.54 26.34 -8.39
N THR A 120 58.19 27.63 -8.39
CA THR A 120 56.78 28.09 -8.48
C THR A 120 56.22 27.82 -9.87
N PRO A 121 54.99 27.32 -9.95
CA PRO A 121 53.93 27.95 -10.74
C PRO A 121 52.50 27.68 -10.18
N PRO A 122 51.39 28.03 -10.85
CA PRO A 122 50.50 29.07 -10.35
C PRO A 122 49.24 28.50 -9.60
N ALA A 123 48.59 29.44 -8.94
CA ALA A 123 47.41 29.28 -8.07
C ALA A 123 46.35 28.25 -8.53
N ALA A 124 46.27 27.13 -7.84
CA ALA A 124 45.06 26.34 -7.72
C ALA A 124 44.34 26.78 -6.43
N VAL A 125 43.15 27.34 -6.64
CA VAL A 125 42.25 27.74 -5.54
C VAL A 125 41.82 26.50 -4.77
N VAL A 126 42.43 26.29 -3.61
CA VAL A 126 42.00 25.31 -2.63
C VAL A 126 40.82 25.92 -1.86
N LEU A 127 39.60 25.59 -2.26
CA LEU A 127 38.42 25.79 -1.44
C LEU A 127 38.51 24.81 -0.24
N SER A 128 39.14 25.24 0.82
CA SER A 128 39.06 24.57 2.13
C SER A 128 37.69 24.83 2.73
N GLY A 129 36.68 24.04 2.31
CA GLY A 129 35.39 23.96 2.97
C GLY A 129 35.55 23.27 4.32
N ARG A 130 35.45 24.04 5.40
CA ARG A 130 35.34 23.65 6.78
C ARG A 130 34.26 22.56 6.92
N ARG A 131 34.67 21.32 7.09
CA ARG A 131 33.81 20.20 7.47
C ARG A 131 33.64 20.27 8.99
N ASP A 132 32.63 21.02 9.41
CA ASP A 132 32.13 20.87 10.77
C ASP A 132 31.59 19.45 10.91
N GLY A 133 32.13 18.73 11.90
CA GLY A 133 31.87 17.32 12.17
C GLY A 133 30.44 17.07 12.63
N ILE A 134 29.53 16.92 11.65
CA ILE A 134 28.33 16.14 11.85
C ILE A 134 28.72 14.74 11.43
N ALA A 135 28.91 13.85 12.41
CA ALA A 135 29.00 12.43 12.15
C ALA A 135 27.75 12.06 11.35
N ALA A 136 27.92 11.88 10.04
CA ALA A 136 26.90 11.32 9.19
C ALA A 136 26.63 9.91 9.75
N THR A 137 25.60 9.78 10.55
CA THR A 137 25.00 8.48 10.86
C THR A 137 24.65 7.89 9.49
N SER A 138 25.53 7.04 9.00
CA SER A 138 25.28 6.26 7.80
C SER A 138 24.02 5.45 8.08
N ILE A 139 22.88 5.96 7.59
CA ILE A 139 21.63 5.23 7.60
C ILE A 139 21.93 4.01 6.73
N HIS A 140 22.10 2.86 7.38
CA HIS A 140 22.43 1.61 6.72
C HIS A 140 21.28 1.29 5.77
N ALA A 141 21.47 1.54 4.46
CA ALA A 141 20.61 0.99 3.45
C ALA A 141 20.52 -0.53 3.68
N PRO A 142 19.35 -1.16 3.51
CA PRO A 142 19.23 -2.60 3.76
C PRO A 142 20.27 -3.35 2.94
N ALA A 143 20.97 -4.30 3.58
CA ALA A 143 21.99 -5.09 2.94
C ALA A 143 21.41 -5.80 1.70
N ARG A 144 22.01 -5.56 0.54
CA ARG A 144 21.64 -6.19 -0.73
C ARG A 144 22.32 -7.55 -0.82
N LEU A 145 21.59 -8.60 -1.23
CA LEU A 145 22.08 -9.97 -1.26
C LEU A 145 23.34 -10.12 -2.10
N VAL A 146 23.30 -9.62 -3.36
CA VAL A 146 24.44 -9.73 -4.27
C VAL A 146 25.63 -8.91 -3.77
N ALA A 147 25.41 -7.69 -3.31
CA ALA A 147 26.46 -6.85 -2.72
C ALA A 147 27.03 -7.43 -1.41
N SER A 148 26.29 -8.32 -0.74
CA SER A 148 26.75 -9.06 0.45
C SER A 148 27.45 -10.37 0.12
N GLY A 149 27.77 -10.64 -1.16
CA GLY A 149 28.51 -11.81 -1.62
C GLY A 149 27.65 -13.04 -1.92
N VAL A 150 26.32 -12.92 -1.97
CA VAL A 150 25.46 -14.02 -2.44
C VAL A 150 25.59 -14.14 -3.96
N PRO A 151 25.89 -15.34 -4.51
CA PRO A 151 25.98 -15.52 -5.95
C PRO A 151 24.69 -15.08 -6.67
N PRO A 152 24.78 -14.25 -7.73
CA PRO A 152 23.60 -13.73 -8.44
C PRO A 152 22.63 -14.83 -8.90
N LYS A 153 23.16 -15.96 -9.39
CA LYS A 153 22.34 -17.11 -9.81
C LYS A 153 21.44 -17.63 -8.68
N ARG A 154 21.92 -17.67 -7.44
CA ARG A 154 21.10 -18.11 -6.29
C ARG A 154 19.97 -17.13 -5.98
N VAL A 155 20.25 -15.82 -6.08
CA VAL A 155 19.23 -14.77 -5.88
C VAL A 155 18.16 -14.87 -6.97
N LEU A 156 18.55 -15.03 -8.23
CA LEU A 156 17.64 -15.23 -9.35
C LEU A 156 16.79 -16.50 -9.21
N THR A 157 17.40 -17.61 -8.78
CA THR A 157 16.66 -18.86 -8.52
C THR A 157 15.62 -18.66 -7.41
N SER A 158 15.96 -17.94 -6.33
CA SER A 158 15.01 -17.65 -5.25
C SER A 158 13.86 -16.73 -5.72
N ALA A 159 14.15 -15.76 -6.60
CA ALA A 159 13.11 -14.94 -7.24
C ALA A 159 12.17 -15.83 -8.09
N GLY A 160 12.74 -16.72 -8.90
CA GLY A 160 11.96 -17.67 -9.72
C GLY A 160 11.13 -18.64 -8.89
N THR A 161 11.66 -19.14 -7.77
CA THR A 161 10.91 -20.02 -6.85
C THR A 161 9.71 -19.26 -6.24
N ALA A 162 9.92 -18.04 -5.76
CA ALA A 162 8.82 -17.23 -5.22
C ALA A 162 7.76 -16.91 -6.30
N ALA A 163 8.18 -16.56 -7.53
CA ALA A 163 7.28 -16.36 -8.65
C ALA A 163 6.47 -17.63 -9.00
N ALA A 164 7.11 -18.80 -9.00
CA ALA A 164 6.44 -20.08 -9.24
C ALA A 164 5.38 -20.38 -8.17
N LEU A 165 5.69 -20.13 -6.88
CA LEU A 165 4.72 -20.28 -5.79
C LEU A 165 3.54 -19.31 -5.97
N ALA A 166 3.78 -18.08 -6.37
CA ALA A 166 2.70 -17.14 -6.70
C ALA A 166 1.82 -17.65 -7.85
N CYS A 167 2.43 -18.21 -8.90
CA CYS A 167 1.72 -18.81 -10.03
C CYS A 167 0.86 -20.00 -9.60
N LEU A 168 1.37 -20.88 -8.74
CA LEU A 168 0.60 -22.01 -8.21
C LEU A 168 -0.61 -21.56 -7.41
N CYS A 169 -0.45 -20.56 -6.53
CA CYS A 169 -1.58 -19.96 -5.79
C CYS A 169 -2.57 -19.28 -6.73
N GLY A 170 -2.09 -18.53 -7.73
CA GLY A 170 -2.93 -17.88 -8.74
C GLY A 170 -3.71 -18.90 -9.59
N LEU A 171 -3.08 -19.99 -9.99
CA LEU A 171 -3.74 -21.08 -10.72
C LEU A 171 -4.84 -21.74 -9.86
N ALA A 172 -4.58 -21.96 -8.57
CA ALA A 172 -5.58 -22.48 -7.65
C ALA A 172 -6.80 -21.54 -7.58
N ILE A 173 -6.59 -20.20 -7.52
CA ILE A 173 -7.69 -19.22 -7.57
C ILE A 173 -8.49 -19.39 -8.87
N VAL A 174 -7.82 -19.47 -10.01
CA VAL A 174 -8.49 -19.62 -11.33
C VAL A 174 -9.31 -20.89 -11.39
N VAL A 175 -8.78 -22.01 -10.90
CA VAL A 175 -9.49 -23.31 -10.87
C VAL A 175 -10.72 -23.25 -9.95
N ILE A 176 -10.60 -22.65 -8.74
CA ILE A 176 -11.70 -22.55 -7.77
C ILE A 176 -12.80 -21.62 -8.28
N THR A 177 -12.43 -20.49 -8.92
CA THR A 177 -13.39 -19.46 -9.35
C THR A 177 -13.91 -19.66 -10.76
N GLY A 178 -13.21 -20.41 -11.62
CA GLY A 178 -13.51 -20.56 -13.04
C GLY A 178 -13.17 -19.33 -13.90
N HIS A 179 -12.55 -18.30 -13.35
CA HIS A 179 -12.24 -17.05 -14.04
C HIS A 179 -10.91 -17.13 -14.80
N TRP A 180 -10.88 -17.82 -15.95
CA TRP A 180 -9.66 -18.07 -16.74
C TRP A 180 -8.94 -16.80 -17.23
N TRP A 181 -9.66 -15.69 -17.40
CA TRP A 181 -9.07 -14.42 -17.79
C TRP A 181 -8.08 -13.85 -16.75
N LEU A 182 -8.18 -14.29 -15.48
CA LEU A 182 -7.22 -13.91 -14.43
C LEU A 182 -5.81 -14.39 -14.73
N LEU A 183 -5.64 -15.41 -15.59
CA LEU A 183 -4.29 -15.81 -16.07
C LEU A 183 -3.61 -14.67 -16.81
N ALA A 184 -4.34 -13.92 -17.63
CA ALA A 184 -3.79 -12.76 -18.32
C ALA A 184 -3.34 -11.67 -17.31
N VAL A 185 -4.12 -11.43 -16.26
CA VAL A 185 -3.73 -10.52 -15.17
C VAL A 185 -2.47 -11.01 -14.48
N GLY A 186 -2.37 -12.30 -14.18
CA GLY A 186 -1.18 -12.92 -13.59
C GLY A 186 0.07 -12.73 -14.44
N VAL A 187 -0.05 -12.95 -15.76
CA VAL A 187 1.05 -12.70 -16.72
C VAL A 187 1.45 -11.23 -16.71
N CYS A 188 0.49 -10.30 -16.73
CA CYS A 188 0.77 -8.86 -16.63
C CYS A 188 1.51 -8.50 -15.33
N CYS A 189 1.12 -9.10 -14.18
CA CYS A 189 1.78 -8.89 -12.90
C CYS A 189 3.25 -9.38 -12.93
N LEU A 190 3.50 -10.56 -13.49
CA LEU A 190 4.86 -11.12 -13.63
C LEU A 190 5.73 -10.27 -14.55
N LEU A 191 5.20 -9.86 -15.70
CA LEU A 191 5.91 -8.98 -16.64
C LEU A 191 6.20 -7.62 -16.00
N ALA A 192 5.23 -7.01 -15.32
CA ALA A 192 5.44 -5.77 -14.61
C ALA A 192 6.51 -5.91 -13.52
N GLY A 193 6.46 -6.97 -12.72
CA GLY A 193 7.47 -7.24 -11.68
C GLY A 193 8.88 -7.41 -12.26
N TRP A 194 9.02 -8.16 -13.36
CA TRP A 194 10.30 -8.34 -14.02
C TRP A 194 10.81 -7.06 -14.68
N CYS A 195 9.97 -6.37 -15.47
CA CYS A 195 10.35 -5.17 -16.19
C CYS A 195 10.56 -3.94 -15.29
N TYR A 196 10.27 -4.05 -13.99
CA TYR A 196 10.50 -2.96 -13.03
C TYR A 196 11.99 -2.61 -12.96
N THR A 197 12.88 -3.60 -12.77
CA THR A 197 14.34 -3.43 -12.74
C THR A 197 15.08 -4.30 -13.75
N GLY A 198 14.43 -5.32 -14.30
CA GLY A 198 15.00 -6.25 -15.28
C GLY A 198 14.91 -5.74 -16.73
N GLY A 199 15.51 -6.49 -17.64
CA GLY A 199 15.50 -6.18 -19.09
C GLY A 199 16.42 -5.03 -19.48
N ARG A 200 16.32 -4.60 -20.76
CA ARG A 200 17.18 -3.54 -21.34
C ARG A 200 16.74 -2.14 -20.94
N HIS A 201 15.44 -1.94 -20.73
CA HIS A 201 14.81 -0.64 -20.43
C HIS A 201 13.83 -0.79 -19.24
N PRO A 202 14.35 -0.92 -18.00
CA PRO A 202 13.49 -1.08 -16.84
C PRO A 202 12.68 0.19 -16.57
N TYR A 203 11.35 0.05 -16.47
CA TYR A 203 10.48 1.21 -16.28
C TYR A 203 10.65 1.87 -14.90
N GLY A 204 11.08 1.13 -13.88
CA GLY A 204 11.43 1.68 -12.57
C GLY A 204 12.56 2.72 -12.64
N TYR A 205 13.42 2.63 -13.68
CA TYR A 205 14.50 3.58 -13.91
C TYR A 205 14.06 4.79 -14.76
N THR A 206 12.84 4.81 -15.29
CA THR A 206 12.34 5.87 -16.17
C THR A 206 11.33 6.80 -15.50
N GLY A 207 11.08 6.64 -14.18
CA GLY A 207 10.14 7.46 -13.42
C GLY A 207 8.68 7.03 -13.54
N LEU A 208 8.41 5.84 -14.09
CA LEU A 208 7.07 5.25 -14.17
C LEU A 208 6.77 4.31 -12.99
N GLY A 209 7.72 4.14 -12.07
CA GLY A 209 7.59 3.21 -10.94
C GLY A 209 6.34 3.47 -10.11
N GLU A 210 6.09 4.71 -9.75
CA GLU A 210 4.95 5.11 -8.93
C GLU A 210 3.61 4.82 -9.62
N LEU A 211 3.51 5.04 -10.95
CA LEU A 211 2.30 4.71 -11.71
C LEU A 211 2.00 3.21 -11.66
N PHE A 212 3.00 2.38 -11.93
CA PHE A 212 2.82 0.93 -11.89
C PHE A 212 2.54 0.42 -10.47
N VAL A 213 3.16 1.00 -9.44
CA VAL A 213 2.85 0.68 -8.05
C VAL A 213 1.39 1.05 -7.73
N PHE A 214 0.90 2.21 -8.15
CA PHE A 214 -0.51 2.56 -7.96
C PHE A 214 -1.44 1.54 -8.60
N VAL A 215 -1.16 1.13 -9.84
CA VAL A 215 -1.99 0.16 -10.56
C VAL A 215 -1.95 -1.21 -9.91
N PHE A 216 -0.76 -1.78 -9.64
CA PHE A 216 -0.66 -3.16 -9.19
C PHE A 216 -0.91 -3.34 -7.69
N PHE A 217 -0.44 -2.42 -6.83
CA PHE A 217 -0.65 -2.50 -5.38
C PHE A 217 -1.94 -1.83 -4.91
N GLY A 218 -2.47 -0.88 -5.69
CA GLY A 218 -3.78 -0.28 -5.45
C GLY A 218 -4.88 -1.04 -6.18
N LEU A 219 -5.02 -0.78 -7.49
CA LEU A 219 -6.18 -1.24 -8.25
C LEU A 219 -6.22 -2.76 -8.38
N VAL A 220 -5.16 -3.40 -8.88
CA VAL A 220 -5.16 -4.85 -9.13
C VAL A 220 -5.23 -5.64 -7.83
N ALA A 221 -4.45 -5.29 -6.81
CA ALA A 221 -4.42 -6.03 -5.56
C ALA A 221 -5.74 -5.92 -4.79
N VAL A 222 -6.31 -4.71 -4.65
CA VAL A 222 -7.56 -4.50 -3.89
C VAL A 222 -8.77 -4.99 -4.68
N LEU A 223 -8.95 -4.47 -5.91
CA LEU A 223 -10.15 -4.78 -6.70
C LEU A 223 -10.12 -6.21 -7.23
N GLY A 224 -8.93 -6.72 -7.58
CA GLY A 224 -8.75 -8.11 -7.96
C GLY A 224 -9.11 -9.07 -6.83
N THR A 225 -8.67 -8.78 -5.60
CA THR A 225 -9.05 -9.56 -4.41
C THR A 225 -10.55 -9.48 -4.18
N GLN A 226 -11.14 -8.29 -4.20
CA GLN A 226 -12.58 -8.13 -4.03
C GLN A 226 -13.36 -8.93 -5.08
N PHE A 227 -12.98 -8.81 -6.34
CA PHE A 227 -13.63 -9.52 -7.45
C PHE A 227 -13.51 -11.04 -7.30
N VAL A 228 -12.33 -11.55 -6.97
CA VAL A 228 -12.10 -12.98 -6.72
C VAL A 228 -13.03 -13.53 -5.63
N LEU A 229 -13.26 -12.76 -4.57
CA LEU A 229 -14.02 -13.20 -3.40
C LEU A 229 -15.54 -13.08 -3.55
N CYS A 230 -16.04 -12.05 -4.23
CA CYS A 230 -17.47 -11.79 -4.33
C CYS A 230 -18.01 -11.56 -5.75
N GLY A 231 -17.17 -11.61 -6.78
CA GLY A 231 -17.56 -11.45 -8.18
C GLY A 231 -17.92 -10.01 -8.58
N THR A 232 -17.83 -9.04 -7.68
CA THR A 232 -18.21 -7.64 -7.91
C THR A 232 -17.16 -6.68 -7.41
N VAL A 233 -17.24 -5.43 -7.87
CA VAL A 233 -16.41 -4.31 -7.41
C VAL A 233 -17.35 -3.22 -6.90
N THR A 234 -17.06 -2.71 -5.68
CA THR A 234 -17.88 -1.69 -5.03
C THR A 234 -17.13 -0.35 -4.90
N ALA A 235 -17.88 0.72 -4.64
CA ALA A 235 -17.30 2.03 -4.35
C ALA A 235 -16.33 1.99 -3.15
N THR A 236 -16.65 1.21 -2.11
CA THR A 236 -15.77 1.00 -0.95
C THR A 236 -14.46 0.34 -1.36
N GLY A 237 -14.51 -0.67 -2.25
CA GLY A 237 -13.32 -1.29 -2.82
C GLY A 237 -12.48 -0.31 -3.63
N VAL A 238 -13.12 0.53 -4.46
CA VAL A 238 -12.42 1.57 -5.25
C VAL A 238 -11.74 2.59 -4.34
N LEU A 239 -12.41 3.08 -3.30
CA LEU A 239 -11.81 3.99 -2.32
C LEU A 239 -10.61 3.34 -1.62
N GLY A 240 -10.75 2.09 -1.19
CA GLY A 240 -9.65 1.34 -0.59
C GLY A 240 -8.48 1.11 -1.56
N ALA A 241 -8.77 0.87 -2.84
CA ALA A 241 -7.75 0.69 -3.88
C ALA A 241 -6.95 1.99 -4.12
N VAL A 242 -7.63 3.13 -4.20
CA VAL A 242 -6.98 4.45 -4.32
C VAL A 242 -6.12 4.73 -3.09
N GLN A 243 -6.65 4.49 -1.89
CA GLN A 243 -5.93 4.71 -0.64
C GLN A 243 -4.67 3.84 -0.55
N ALA A 244 -4.80 2.53 -0.76
CA ALA A 244 -3.67 1.59 -0.74
C ALA A 244 -2.64 1.92 -1.82
N GLY A 245 -3.09 2.28 -3.02
CA GLY A 245 -2.24 2.70 -4.14
C GLY A 245 -1.43 3.95 -3.82
N LEU A 246 -2.06 4.99 -3.28
CA LEU A 246 -1.37 6.23 -2.87
C LEU A 246 -0.33 5.96 -1.78
N LEU A 247 -0.67 5.20 -0.74
CA LEU A 247 0.27 4.85 0.34
C LEU A 247 1.46 4.02 -0.16
N SER A 248 1.21 3.09 -1.09
CA SER A 248 2.27 2.30 -1.73
C SER A 248 3.18 3.16 -2.62
N CYS A 249 2.62 4.14 -3.34
CA CYS A 249 3.40 5.13 -4.08
C CYS A 249 4.26 5.99 -3.17
N VAL A 250 3.73 6.42 -2.02
CA VAL A 250 4.52 7.18 -1.03
C VAL A 250 5.66 6.33 -0.49
N LEU A 251 5.42 5.05 -0.18
CA LEU A 251 6.46 4.13 0.26
C LEU A 251 7.60 4.03 -0.77
N LEU A 252 7.26 3.88 -2.06
CA LEU A 252 8.25 3.86 -3.14
C LEU A 252 8.97 5.20 -3.27
N MET A 253 8.22 6.32 -3.26
CA MET A 253 8.80 7.66 -3.38
C MET A 253 9.81 7.95 -2.27
N VAL A 254 9.53 7.54 -1.02
CA VAL A 254 10.44 7.73 0.12
C VAL A 254 11.69 6.87 -0.01
N ASN A 255 11.57 5.65 -0.54
CA ASN A 255 12.74 4.83 -0.89
C ASN A 255 13.59 5.52 -1.96
N ASN A 256 12.96 6.05 -3.03
CA ASN A 256 13.65 6.76 -4.11
C ASN A 256 14.27 8.09 -3.62
N LEU A 257 13.61 8.80 -2.69
CA LEU A 257 14.17 10.01 -2.06
C LEU A 257 15.39 9.71 -1.20
N ARG A 258 15.39 8.59 -0.47
CA ARG A 258 16.57 8.15 0.31
C ARG A 258 17.77 7.89 -0.60
N ASP A 259 17.51 7.30 -1.77
CA ASP A 259 18.54 6.81 -2.67
C ASP A 259 18.84 7.80 -3.82
N VAL A 260 18.28 9.04 -3.81
CA VAL A 260 18.27 9.99 -4.94
C VAL A 260 19.66 10.34 -5.48
N ASP A 261 20.65 10.53 -4.59
CA ASP A 261 22.02 10.88 -5.00
C ASP A 261 22.73 9.68 -5.63
N SER A 262 22.57 8.50 -5.06
CA SER A 262 23.08 7.25 -5.63
C SER A 262 22.42 6.94 -6.97
N ASP A 263 21.11 7.07 -7.09
CA ASP A 263 20.36 6.80 -8.31
C ASP A 263 20.80 7.73 -9.45
N ARG A 264 21.07 9.00 -9.14
CA ARG A 264 21.57 9.98 -10.12
C ARG A 264 22.94 9.59 -10.66
N VAL A 265 23.87 9.16 -9.81
CA VAL A 265 25.22 8.72 -10.19
C VAL A 265 25.15 7.49 -11.09
N HIS A 266 24.27 6.55 -10.82
CA HIS A 266 24.12 5.31 -11.58
C HIS A 266 23.16 5.41 -12.78
N GLY A 267 22.74 6.64 -13.15
CA GLY A 267 21.90 6.88 -14.33
C GLY A 267 20.44 6.46 -14.17
N LYS A 268 19.96 6.12 -12.96
CA LYS A 268 18.55 5.89 -12.67
C LYS A 268 17.81 7.22 -12.68
N ARG A 269 16.78 7.34 -13.51
CA ARG A 269 15.93 8.52 -13.60
C ARG A 269 14.57 8.28 -12.96
N THR A 270 14.58 7.84 -11.69
CA THR A 270 13.37 7.68 -10.89
C THR A 270 12.57 8.98 -10.83
N LEU A 271 11.29 8.91 -10.46
CA LEU A 271 10.45 10.12 -10.34
C LEU A 271 11.05 11.13 -9.35
N ALA A 272 11.66 10.66 -8.26
CA ALA A 272 12.39 11.50 -7.30
C ALA A 272 13.58 12.25 -7.94
N VAL A 273 14.36 11.56 -8.77
CA VAL A 273 15.48 12.16 -9.51
C VAL A 273 14.99 13.19 -10.54
N ARG A 274 13.89 12.90 -11.27
CA ARG A 274 13.30 13.78 -12.29
C ARG A 274 12.71 15.06 -11.70
N LEU A 275 11.95 14.94 -10.62
CA LEU A 275 11.30 16.08 -9.97
C LEU A 275 12.28 16.91 -9.12
N GLY A 276 13.37 16.28 -8.69
CA GLY A 276 14.25 16.79 -7.65
C GLY A 276 13.65 16.61 -6.24
N GLU A 277 14.51 16.58 -5.24
CA GLU A 277 14.18 16.19 -3.86
C GLU A 277 13.00 16.99 -3.26
N ARG A 278 12.98 18.32 -3.47
CA ARG A 278 11.93 19.18 -2.90
C ARG A 278 10.54 18.87 -3.46
N ARG A 279 10.41 18.79 -4.79
CA ARG A 279 9.11 18.53 -5.44
C ARG A 279 8.64 17.11 -5.19
N ALA A 280 9.54 16.13 -5.23
CA ALA A 280 9.22 14.74 -4.94
C ALA A 280 8.72 14.58 -3.50
N ARG A 281 9.30 15.28 -2.53
CA ARG A 281 8.84 15.30 -1.13
C ARG A 281 7.46 15.93 -0.99
N ILE A 282 7.23 17.07 -1.66
CA ILE A 282 5.90 17.71 -1.66
C ILE A 282 4.85 16.75 -2.22
N LEU A 283 5.17 16.09 -3.34
CA LEU A 283 4.27 15.08 -3.94
C LEU A 283 4.00 13.93 -2.98
N ALA A 284 5.03 13.40 -2.30
CA ALA A 284 4.87 12.34 -1.30
C ALA A 284 3.95 12.78 -0.16
N VAL A 285 4.17 13.97 0.41
CA VAL A 285 3.33 14.52 1.49
C VAL A 285 1.90 14.74 1.01
N ALA A 286 1.71 15.30 -0.18
CA ALA A 286 0.37 15.54 -0.74
C ALA A 286 -0.38 14.23 -0.99
N SER A 287 0.26 13.24 -1.64
CA SER A 287 -0.33 11.92 -1.87
C SER A 287 -0.69 11.21 -0.57
N TYR A 288 0.17 11.32 0.44
CA TYR A 288 -0.07 10.76 1.76
C TYR A 288 -1.26 11.45 2.46
N ALA A 289 -1.33 12.78 2.43
CA ALA A 289 -2.45 13.53 3.00
C ALA A 289 -3.78 13.18 2.32
N VAL A 290 -3.80 13.09 0.99
CA VAL A 290 -4.99 12.69 0.22
C VAL A 290 -5.45 11.28 0.60
N ALA A 291 -4.53 10.34 0.81
CA ALA A 291 -4.88 8.98 1.26
C ALA A 291 -5.58 8.94 2.62
N PHE A 292 -5.38 9.95 3.48
CA PHE A 292 -5.99 10.03 4.81
C PHE A 292 -7.28 10.88 4.86
N VAL A 293 -7.73 11.47 3.76
CA VAL A 293 -8.99 12.23 3.72
C VAL A 293 -10.19 11.40 4.18
N PRO A 294 -10.41 10.15 3.72
CA PRO A 294 -11.52 9.35 4.21
C PRO A 294 -11.47 9.09 5.72
N VAL A 295 -10.26 8.86 6.25
CA VAL A 295 -10.04 8.64 7.69
C VAL A 295 -10.34 9.92 8.48
N ALA A 296 -9.94 11.08 7.99
CA ALA A 296 -10.23 12.36 8.61
C ALA A 296 -11.74 12.64 8.65
N VAL A 297 -12.45 12.37 7.55
CA VAL A 297 -13.92 12.50 7.50
C VAL A 297 -14.57 11.58 8.53
N MET A 298 -14.13 10.33 8.63
CA MET A 298 -14.64 9.38 9.62
C MET A 298 -14.37 9.83 11.07
N ALA A 299 -13.16 10.32 11.35
CA ALA A 299 -12.78 10.80 12.69
C ALA A 299 -13.58 12.04 13.13
N LEU A 300 -13.95 12.90 12.18
CA LEU A 300 -14.70 14.12 12.45
C LEU A 300 -16.23 13.91 12.45
N SER A 301 -16.72 12.77 11.95
CA SER A 301 -18.16 12.51 11.79
C SER A 301 -18.95 12.65 13.07
N PRO A 302 -18.52 12.19 14.28
CA PRO A 302 -19.28 12.39 15.51
C PRO A 302 -19.41 13.87 15.89
N LEU A 303 -18.33 14.65 15.70
CA LEU A 303 -18.34 16.08 16.00
C LEU A 303 -19.25 16.84 15.04
N VAL A 304 -19.23 16.50 13.76
CA VAL A 304 -20.11 17.08 12.74
C VAL A 304 -21.57 16.73 13.04
N LEU A 305 -21.86 15.46 13.34
CA LEU A 305 -23.22 15.02 13.70
C LEU A 305 -23.72 15.70 14.98
N SER A 306 -22.88 15.82 16.00
CA SER A 306 -23.22 16.51 17.25
C SER A 306 -23.43 18.01 17.03
N ALA A 307 -22.59 18.68 16.21
CA ALA A 307 -22.77 20.08 15.89
C ALA A 307 -24.07 20.33 15.09
N LEU A 308 -24.37 19.46 14.12
CA LEU A 308 -25.59 19.53 13.34
C LEU A 308 -26.85 19.31 14.20
N SER A 309 -26.77 18.45 15.22
CA SER A 309 -27.86 18.27 16.19
C SER A 309 -28.13 19.51 17.06
N LEU A 310 -27.08 20.27 17.38
CA LEU A 310 -27.19 21.51 18.15
C LEU A 310 -27.76 22.69 17.33
N VAL A 311 -27.49 22.73 16.03
CA VAL A 311 -27.94 23.82 15.13
C VAL A 311 -29.39 23.61 14.67
N GLY A 312 -30.00 22.48 14.94
CA GLY A 312 -31.36 22.14 14.50
C GLY A 312 -31.45 22.08 12.98
N LEU A 313 -31.11 20.95 12.40
CA LEU A 313 -31.23 20.76 10.95
C LEU A 313 -32.67 20.96 10.47
N PRO A 314 -32.87 21.55 9.27
CA PRO A 314 -34.19 21.71 8.71
C PRO A 314 -34.87 20.36 8.58
N CYS A 315 -36.12 20.32 9.02
CA CYS A 315 -37.00 19.21 8.80
C CYS A 315 -37.08 18.92 7.29
N TRP A 316 -36.90 17.68 6.88
CA TRP A 316 -37.13 17.30 5.48
C TRP A 316 -38.49 16.65 5.34
N TRP A 317 -39.11 16.84 4.19
CA TRP A 317 -40.36 16.17 3.84
C TRP A 317 -40.08 14.70 3.57
N ARG A 318 -40.66 13.83 4.38
CA ARG A 318 -40.59 12.37 4.19
C ARG A 318 -41.95 11.85 3.74
N THR A 319 -42.00 11.23 2.58
CA THR A 319 -43.14 10.43 2.14
C THR A 319 -42.94 8.99 2.54
N SER A 320 -43.82 8.43 3.34
CA SER A 320 -43.89 7.00 3.62
C SER A 320 -45.10 6.44 2.89
N SER A 321 -44.90 5.47 2.02
CA SER A 321 -45.99 4.68 1.43
C SER A 321 -46.29 3.50 2.36
N TRP A 322 -47.55 3.25 2.62
CA TRP A 322 -48.01 2.09 3.33
C TRP A 322 -48.99 1.29 2.45
N VAL A 323 -48.98 0.00 2.65
CA VAL A 323 -49.92 -0.93 2.03
C VAL A 323 -50.62 -1.66 3.17
N GLY A 324 -51.91 -1.55 3.30
CA GLY A 324 -52.76 -2.22 4.27
C GLY A 324 -53.85 -3.04 3.59
N ILE A 325 -54.45 -3.96 4.37
CA ILE A 325 -55.64 -4.69 3.92
C ILE A 325 -56.79 -4.14 4.75
N ASN A 326 -57.87 -3.65 4.11
CA ASN A 326 -59.06 -3.19 4.79
C ASN A 326 -59.90 -4.34 5.38
N ALA A 327 -60.91 -4.01 6.16
CA ALA A 327 -61.79 -5.01 6.80
C ALA A 327 -62.56 -5.89 5.81
N SER A 328 -62.61 -5.49 4.52
CA SER A 328 -63.22 -6.28 3.44
C SER A 328 -62.24 -7.18 2.69
N GLY A 329 -60.93 -7.18 3.10
CA GLY A 329 -59.91 -8.00 2.46
C GLY A 329 -59.31 -7.37 1.19
N GLU A 330 -59.62 -6.13 0.88
CA GLU A 330 -59.06 -5.41 -0.26
C GLU A 330 -57.77 -4.68 0.13
N GLN A 331 -56.86 -4.63 -0.80
CA GLN A 331 -55.54 -4.00 -0.57
C GLN A 331 -55.65 -2.47 -0.75
N GLU A 332 -55.51 -1.75 0.34
CA GLU A 332 -55.41 -0.28 0.32
C GLU A 332 -53.95 0.13 0.39
N SER A 333 -53.56 1.05 -0.49
CA SER A 333 -52.28 1.69 -0.46
C SER A 333 -52.43 3.20 -0.31
N GLY A 334 -51.71 3.80 0.60
CA GLY A 334 -51.71 5.22 0.81
C GLY A 334 -50.31 5.76 0.98
N SER A 335 -50.11 7.03 0.66
CA SER A 335 -48.90 7.75 0.99
C SER A 335 -49.22 8.83 2.01
N SER A 336 -48.55 8.79 3.17
CA SER A 336 -48.57 9.87 4.14
C SER A 336 -47.26 10.64 4.02
N GLY A 337 -47.36 11.95 3.79
CA GLY A 337 -46.21 12.85 3.84
C GLY A 337 -46.22 13.61 5.17
N GLY A 338 -45.09 13.69 5.82
CA GLY A 338 -44.92 14.48 7.04
C GLY A 338 -43.52 15.07 7.13
N TRP A 339 -43.40 16.18 7.83
CA TRP A 339 -42.11 16.76 8.15
C TRP A 339 -41.43 15.86 9.22
N ALA A 340 -40.37 15.16 8.80
CA ALA A 340 -39.54 14.40 9.71
C ALA A 340 -38.43 15.33 10.22
N CYS A 341 -38.61 15.84 11.42
CA CYS A 341 -37.60 16.55 12.18
C CYS A 341 -36.93 15.51 13.09
N ALA A 342 -36.04 14.70 12.54
CA ALA A 342 -35.24 13.83 13.37
C ALA A 342 -34.04 14.64 13.85
N LEU A 343 -34.01 14.97 15.13
CA LEU A 343 -32.74 15.25 15.78
C LEU A 343 -31.85 14.02 15.54
N PRO A 344 -30.65 14.18 14.94
CA PRO A 344 -29.76 13.07 14.84
C PRO A 344 -29.57 12.49 16.24
N SER A 345 -29.79 11.20 16.38
CA SER A 345 -29.51 10.49 17.65
C SER A 345 -28.05 10.76 18.03
N PRO A 346 -27.76 10.94 19.31
CA PRO A 346 -26.38 11.11 19.75
C PRO A 346 -25.56 9.92 19.20
N PRO A 347 -24.29 10.19 18.79
CA PRO A 347 -23.43 9.15 18.24
C PRO A 347 -23.39 7.95 19.20
N ASP A 348 -23.63 6.76 18.67
CA ASP A 348 -23.55 5.52 19.43
C ASP A 348 -22.09 5.17 19.81
N THR A 349 -21.91 4.16 20.65
CA THR A 349 -20.59 3.70 21.08
C THR A 349 -19.69 3.29 19.90
N LEU A 350 -20.30 2.77 18.83
CA LEU A 350 -19.60 2.37 17.62
C LEU A 350 -19.04 3.58 16.88
N THR A 351 -19.84 4.64 16.71
CA THR A 351 -19.42 5.89 16.09
C THR A 351 -18.24 6.52 16.84
N TRP A 352 -18.27 6.51 18.17
CA TRP A 352 -17.15 6.97 18.99
C TRP A 352 -15.91 6.09 18.87
N ALA A 353 -16.08 4.76 18.80
CA ALA A 353 -14.97 3.85 18.59
C ALA A 353 -14.28 4.08 17.22
N MET A 354 -15.07 4.29 16.17
CA MET A 354 -14.58 4.65 14.83
C MET A 354 -13.84 5.99 14.84
N ALA A 355 -14.37 6.98 15.55
CA ALA A 355 -13.71 8.27 15.69
C ALA A 355 -12.36 8.16 16.44
N ALA A 356 -12.32 7.42 17.54
CA ALA A 356 -11.10 7.15 18.31
C ALA A 356 -10.05 6.46 17.42
N TYR A 357 -10.47 5.44 16.66
CA TYR A 357 -9.60 4.80 15.66
C TYR A 357 -9.08 5.80 14.62
N GLY A 358 -9.95 6.66 14.09
CA GLY A 358 -9.59 7.72 13.15
C GLY A 358 -8.56 8.70 13.73
N VAL A 359 -8.69 9.08 14.99
CA VAL A 359 -7.72 9.93 15.71
C VAL A 359 -6.36 9.26 15.79
N VAL A 360 -6.30 7.97 16.12
CA VAL A 360 -5.04 7.21 16.14
C VAL A 360 -4.39 7.19 14.75
N CYS A 361 -5.18 6.94 13.71
CA CYS A 361 -4.70 6.97 12.33
C CYS A 361 -4.14 8.36 11.96
N LEU A 362 -4.83 9.43 12.32
CA LEU A 362 -4.38 10.80 12.05
C LEU A 362 -3.12 11.17 12.84
N ALA A 363 -2.95 10.65 14.06
CA ALA A 363 -1.72 10.81 14.82
C ALA A 363 -0.52 10.14 14.12
N ILE A 364 -0.70 8.91 13.62
CA ILE A 364 0.32 8.22 12.82
C ILE A 364 0.61 9.03 11.55
N ALA A 365 -0.43 9.56 10.90
CA ALA A 365 -0.28 10.40 9.71
C ALA A 365 0.53 11.66 10.00
N ALA A 366 0.25 12.36 11.08
CA ALA A 366 0.99 13.54 11.49
C ALA A 366 2.48 13.24 11.76
N LEU A 367 2.77 12.12 12.46
CA LEU A 367 4.14 11.67 12.70
C LEU A 367 4.87 11.35 11.39
N THR A 368 4.20 10.70 10.45
CA THR A 368 4.76 10.37 9.13
C THR A 368 5.05 11.63 8.33
N ILE A 369 4.11 12.56 8.24
CA ILE A 369 4.29 13.84 7.55
C ILE A 369 5.46 14.62 8.19
N ARG A 370 5.54 14.66 9.52
CA ARG A 370 6.65 15.30 10.24
C ARG A 370 7.99 14.64 9.88
N ALA A 371 8.06 13.31 9.81
CA ALA A 371 9.27 12.60 9.41
C ALA A 371 9.67 12.94 7.97
N LEU A 372 8.71 12.97 7.03
CA LEU A 372 8.92 13.35 5.63
C LEU A 372 9.44 14.77 5.49
N LEU A 373 8.85 15.72 6.22
CA LEU A 373 9.27 17.12 6.20
C LEU A 373 10.68 17.32 6.78
N ARG A 374 11.06 16.50 7.79
CA ARG A 374 12.39 16.51 8.41
C ARG A 374 13.45 15.71 7.66
N ARG A 375 13.11 15.11 6.51
CA ARG A 375 14.00 14.22 5.72
C ARG A 375 14.45 12.97 6.49
N ASP A 376 13.70 12.56 7.50
CA ASP A 376 13.97 11.34 8.28
C ASP A 376 13.34 10.12 7.60
N HIS A 377 13.99 9.66 6.53
CA HIS A 377 13.52 8.52 5.75
C HIS A 377 13.51 7.21 6.56
N ALA A 378 14.41 7.09 7.55
CA ALA A 378 14.49 5.92 8.41
C ALA A 378 13.23 5.75 9.28
N ARG A 379 12.66 6.86 9.76
CA ARG A 379 11.39 6.86 10.49
C ARG A 379 10.18 6.86 9.58
N ALA A 380 10.23 7.54 8.44
CA ALA A 380 9.10 7.64 7.54
C ALA A 380 8.69 6.27 6.96
N LEU A 381 9.64 5.43 6.53
CA LEU A 381 9.36 4.14 5.90
C LEU A 381 8.55 3.18 6.77
N PRO A 382 8.93 2.88 8.04
CA PRO A 382 8.12 2.00 8.88
C PRO A 382 6.77 2.61 9.25
N LEU A 383 6.66 3.94 9.40
CA LEU A 383 5.39 4.61 9.66
C LEU A 383 4.41 4.50 8.48
N ILE A 384 4.90 4.57 7.24
CA ILE A 384 4.06 4.36 6.04
C ILE A 384 3.60 2.90 5.98
N GLY A 385 4.47 1.94 6.25
CA GLY A 385 4.11 0.53 6.35
C GLY A 385 3.06 0.28 7.44
N LEU A 386 3.22 0.91 8.62
CA LEU A 386 2.24 0.87 9.70
C LEU A 386 0.90 1.49 9.25
N SER A 387 0.93 2.61 8.53
CA SER A 387 -0.28 3.26 8.01
C SER A 387 -1.08 2.34 7.10
N LEU A 388 -0.41 1.60 6.21
CA LEU A 388 -1.05 0.60 5.36
C LEU A 388 -1.75 -0.50 6.17
N LEU A 389 -1.07 -1.05 7.19
CA LEU A 389 -1.64 -2.09 8.05
C LEU A 389 -2.80 -1.57 8.88
N VAL A 390 -2.67 -0.38 9.45
CA VAL A 390 -3.73 0.24 10.25
C VAL A 390 -4.94 0.52 9.37
N CYS A 391 -4.78 1.08 8.17
CA CYS A 391 -5.89 1.25 7.23
C CYS A 391 -6.57 -0.10 6.90
N ALA A 392 -5.80 -1.15 6.65
CA ALA A 392 -6.35 -2.48 6.39
C ALA A 392 -7.17 -3.02 7.57
N VAL A 393 -6.68 -2.84 8.81
CA VAL A 393 -7.42 -3.18 10.04
C VAL A 393 -8.72 -2.38 10.14
N GLY A 394 -8.72 -1.10 9.78
CA GLY A 394 -9.93 -0.28 9.75
C GLY A 394 -10.99 -0.80 8.79
N TYR A 395 -10.60 -1.15 7.57
CA TYR A 395 -11.52 -1.78 6.62
C TYR A 395 -12.05 -3.13 7.13
N ALA A 396 -11.19 -3.96 7.73
CA ALA A 396 -11.61 -5.23 8.32
C ALA A 396 -12.57 -5.02 9.50
N GLY A 397 -12.32 -4.03 10.35
CA GLY A 397 -13.21 -3.64 11.45
C GLY A 397 -14.59 -3.20 10.96
N LEU A 398 -14.63 -2.33 9.94
CA LEU A 398 -15.89 -1.90 9.30
C LEU A 398 -16.68 -3.05 8.68
N ALA A 399 -15.99 -4.05 8.15
CA ALA A 399 -16.61 -5.22 7.55
C ALA A 399 -17.17 -6.21 8.59
N ALA A 400 -16.66 -6.17 9.82
CA ALA A 400 -17.10 -7.04 10.91
C ALA A 400 -18.40 -6.56 11.59
N ILE A 401 -18.73 -5.29 11.43
CA ILE A 401 -19.95 -4.64 11.92
C ILE A 401 -21.10 -4.82 10.93
#